data_1dfa4a55517e9bc0226ca855bfc0d803
#
_entry.id   1dfa4a55517e9bc0226ca855bfc0d803
#
_cell.length_a   1.000
_cell.length_b   1.000
_cell.length_c   1.000
_cell.angle_alpha   90.00
_cell.angle_beta   90.00
_cell.angle_gamma   90.00
#
_symmetry.space_group_name_H-M   'P 1'
#
loop_
_entity.id
_entity.type
_entity.pdbx_description
1 polymer ?
#
loop_
_entity_poly.entity_id
_entity_poly.type
_entity_poly.pdbx_seq_one_letter_code
_entity_poly.pdbx_strand_id
1 'polypeptide(L)'
;MKKLKTIFIFFLLIPTLLFSQTTGQGGIMNSDQNFINPSNGMANIGGTSVPTDKNLYEGVKGSPMIFKEFVKGCIITKDTVNTLEKYTYNFDAYKQELHIRYPNGKVKIPYNNQLNGFQLLENGIAHNFKKIKAAGDNDRKFYEIIAETPQYSLVKLWVRNFVRANPVERGLYQTGQRHDEFQESEKYFLKKNEGAYTELSKLSKSNFIELLPNKKESIESYWSTHKLSKKISEEEATKLLKTLDN
;
A
#
# COMPACT_ATOMS: atom_id res chain seq x y z
N MET A 1 25.65 -60.31 56.84
CA MET A 1 25.86 -59.86 55.48
C MET A 1 25.42 -58.42 55.34
N LYS A 2 26.37 -57.46 55.39
CA LYS A 2 26.06 -56.00 55.30
C LYS A 2 26.19 -55.56 53.84
N LYS A 3 25.11 -55.04 53.24
CA LYS A 3 25.12 -54.50 51.90
C LYS A 3 25.66 -53.05 51.92
N LEU A 4 26.76 -52.86 51.22
CA LEU A 4 27.42 -51.59 51.04
C LEU A 4 26.63 -50.80 49.94
N LYS A 5 26.10 -49.62 50.29
CA LYS A 5 25.46 -48.70 49.30
C LYS A 5 26.51 -47.78 48.77
N THR A 6 26.81 -47.94 47.47
CA THR A 6 27.70 -47.04 46.72
C THR A 6 26.92 -45.79 46.37
N ILE A 7 27.34 -44.63 46.86
CA ILE A 7 26.80 -43.31 46.47
C ILE A 7 27.60 -42.82 45.30
N PHE A 8 26.94 -42.69 44.14
CA PHE A 8 27.53 -42.05 42.92
C PHE A 8 27.29 -40.56 43.00
N ILE A 9 28.34 -39.76 43.23
CA ILE A 9 28.29 -38.31 43.17
C ILE A 9 28.50 -37.91 41.71
N PHE A 10 27.43 -37.41 41.09
CA PHE A 10 27.47 -36.87 39.71
C PHE A 10 27.98 -35.43 39.81
N PHE A 11 29.23 -35.21 39.38
CA PHE A 11 29.79 -33.86 39.23
C PHE A 11 29.22 -33.23 37.98
N LEU A 12 28.29 -32.26 38.14
CA LEU A 12 27.72 -31.50 37.06
C LEU A 12 28.72 -30.41 36.64
N LEU A 13 29.48 -30.67 35.58
CA LEU A 13 30.33 -29.64 34.94
C LEU A 13 29.43 -28.65 34.22
N ILE A 14 29.26 -27.46 34.74
CA ILE A 14 28.61 -26.34 34.07
C ILE A 14 29.68 -25.66 33.18
N PRO A 15 29.52 -25.67 31.83
CA PRO A 15 30.39 -24.87 30.99
C PRO A 15 30.02 -23.39 31.13
N THR A 16 30.91 -22.60 31.72
CA THR A 16 30.83 -21.14 31.68
C THR A 16 31.07 -20.68 30.25
N LEU A 17 29.99 -20.32 29.56
CA LEU A 17 30.06 -19.60 28.29
C LEU A 17 30.58 -18.18 28.61
N LEU A 18 31.84 -17.96 28.32
CA LEU A 18 32.43 -16.64 28.24
C LEU A 18 31.85 -15.92 27.02
N PHE A 19 30.88 -15.02 27.26
CA PHE A 19 30.49 -14.04 26.26
C PHE A 19 31.65 -13.09 26.00
N SER A 20 32.42 -13.33 24.96
CA SER A 20 33.37 -12.37 24.41
C SER A 20 32.56 -11.14 23.93
N GLN A 21 32.64 -10.06 24.68
CA GLN A 21 32.22 -8.74 24.18
C GLN A 21 33.29 -8.29 23.17
N THR A 22 33.00 -8.52 21.88
CA THR A 22 33.71 -7.83 20.82
C THR A 22 33.32 -6.37 20.89
N THR A 23 34.17 -5.53 21.46
CA THR A 23 34.17 -4.09 21.24
C THR A 23 34.51 -3.84 19.78
N GLY A 24 33.51 -3.96 18.89
CA GLY A 24 33.58 -3.54 17.50
C GLY A 24 33.64 -2.02 17.48
N GLN A 25 34.77 -1.49 17.05
CA GLN A 25 34.97 -0.09 16.73
C GLN A 25 33.88 0.44 15.79
N GLY A 26 33.34 1.62 16.15
CA GLY A 26 32.90 2.73 15.30
C GLY A 26 32.44 2.41 13.90
N GLY A 27 31.35 1.62 13.74
CA GLY A 27 30.48 1.75 12.61
C GLY A 27 29.60 2.98 12.87
N ILE A 28 29.53 3.90 11.92
CA ILE A 28 28.58 5.00 11.91
C ILE A 28 27.21 4.36 12.15
N MET A 29 26.71 4.45 13.39
CA MET A 29 25.33 4.07 13.67
C MET A 29 24.47 5.02 12.85
N ASN A 30 23.91 4.53 11.76
CA ASN A 30 22.83 5.19 11.12
C ASN A 30 21.73 5.36 12.17
N SER A 31 21.59 6.57 12.69
CA SER A 31 20.60 6.98 13.69
C SER A 31 19.16 6.69 13.27
N ASP A 32 18.99 6.21 12.06
CA ASP A 32 17.69 5.95 11.42
C ASP A 32 17.07 4.59 11.76
N GLN A 33 17.81 3.67 12.37
CA GLN A 33 17.29 2.32 12.66
C GLN A 33 16.37 2.24 13.89
N ASN A 34 16.41 3.23 14.78
CA ASN A 34 15.63 3.22 16.04
C ASN A 34 14.41 4.14 16.02
N PHE A 35 13.79 4.36 14.85
CA PHE A 35 12.67 5.29 14.73
C PHE A 35 11.36 4.78 15.32
N ILE A 36 11.22 3.48 15.52
CA ILE A 36 10.00 2.86 16.04
C ILE A 36 10.34 2.21 17.37
N ASN A 37 9.94 2.86 18.45
CA ASN A 37 10.17 2.35 19.81
C ASN A 37 9.29 1.10 20.04
N PRO A 38 9.86 -0.07 20.37
CA PRO A 38 9.11 -1.30 20.62
C PRO A 38 8.07 -1.17 21.73
N SER A 39 8.27 -0.25 22.67
CA SER A 39 7.31 0.02 23.75
C SER A 39 5.95 0.56 23.30
N ASN A 40 5.79 0.92 22.02
CA ASN A 40 4.54 1.42 21.45
C ASN A 40 3.79 0.39 20.58
N GLY A 41 4.14 -0.90 20.67
CA GLY A 41 3.40 -1.97 19.96
C GLY A 41 3.67 -2.08 18.45
N MET A 42 4.56 -1.27 17.89
CA MET A 42 5.02 -1.48 16.52
C MET A 42 6.19 -2.45 16.48
N ALA A 43 6.05 -3.55 15.77
CA ALA A 43 7.19 -4.34 15.32
C ALA A 43 8.19 -3.41 14.61
N ASN A 44 9.49 -3.69 14.73
CA ASN A 44 10.56 -2.90 14.11
C ASN A 44 10.39 -2.83 12.59
N ILE A 45 9.59 -1.89 12.10
CA ILE A 45 9.47 -1.63 10.68
C ILE A 45 10.66 -0.78 10.27
N GLY A 46 11.59 -1.39 9.54
CA GLY A 46 12.70 -0.67 8.92
C GLY A 46 12.20 0.33 7.89
N GLY A 47 12.97 1.35 7.60
CA GLY A 47 12.58 2.35 6.60
C GLY A 47 13.63 3.45 6.44
N THR A 48 13.42 4.33 5.46
CA THR A 48 14.29 5.46 5.15
C THR A 48 13.65 6.76 5.60
N SER A 49 14.43 7.65 6.23
CA SER A 49 13.97 9.00 6.56
C SER A 49 13.97 9.89 5.31
N VAL A 50 12.92 10.67 5.14
CA VAL A 50 12.84 11.69 4.09
C VAL A 50 13.30 13.01 4.69
N PRO A 51 14.27 13.72 4.06
CA PRO A 51 14.59 15.08 4.45
C PRO A 51 13.35 15.97 4.33
N THR A 52 12.98 16.64 5.43
CA THR A 52 11.78 17.48 5.48
C THR A 52 11.97 18.85 4.81
N ASP A 53 13.21 19.23 4.60
CA ASP A 53 13.66 20.53 4.07
C ASP A 53 13.87 20.56 2.54
N LYS A 54 13.73 19.43 1.87
CA LYS A 54 13.80 19.36 0.39
C LYS A 54 12.44 19.02 -0.19
N ASN A 55 11.76 20.02 -0.72
CA ASN A 55 10.64 19.81 -1.61
C ASN A 55 11.19 19.31 -2.95
N LEU A 56 11.30 17.99 -3.12
CA LEU A 56 11.84 17.34 -4.33
C LEU A 56 11.08 17.74 -5.61
N TYR A 57 9.90 18.29 -5.47
CA TYR A 57 8.98 18.64 -6.56
C TYR A 57 8.59 20.11 -6.51
N GLU A 58 9.49 20.98 -6.00
CA GLU A 58 9.26 22.43 -6.03
C GLU A 58 9.10 22.93 -7.47
N GLY A 59 8.05 23.71 -7.74
CA GLY A 59 7.72 24.18 -9.08
C GLY A 59 7.01 23.17 -9.99
N VAL A 60 6.80 21.92 -9.54
CA VAL A 60 6.02 20.93 -10.26
C VAL A 60 4.52 21.10 -9.95
N LYS A 61 3.69 21.08 -10.99
CA LYS A 61 2.24 21.12 -10.83
C LYS A 61 1.71 19.75 -10.39
N GLY A 62 0.75 19.74 -9.46
CA GLY A 62 0.19 18.50 -8.91
C GLY A 62 1.06 17.88 -7.81
N SER A 63 0.80 16.64 -7.47
CA SER A 63 1.47 15.93 -6.37
C SER A 63 1.60 14.44 -6.68
N PRO A 64 2.69 13.78 -6.26
CA PRO A 64 2.78 12.32 -6.30
C PRO A 64 1.86 11.65 -5.27
N MET A 65 1.43 12.40 -4.23
CA MET A 65 0.58 11.90 -3.16
C MET A 65 -0.87 11.76 -3.60
N ILE A 66 -1.57 10.75 -3.05
CA ILE A 66 -3.00 10.56 -3.34
C ILE A 66 -3.88 11.55 -2.59
N PHE A 67 -3.47 11.99 -1.40
CA PHE A 67 -4.20 13.00 -0.62
C PHE A 67 -3.40 14.29 -0.51
N LYS A 68 -4.12 15.40 -0.39
CA LYS A 68 -3.51 16.71 -0.21
C LYS A 68 -2.78 16.81 1.14
N GLU A 69 -3.35 16.20 2.18
CA GLU A 69 -2.82 16.21 3.54
C GLU A 69 -2.51 14.79 4.02
N PHE A 70 -1.69 14.69 5.06
CA PHE A 70 -1.49 13.44 5.77
C PHE A 70 -2.71 13.12 6.63
N VAL A 71 -3.24 11.92 6.51
CA VAL A 71 -4.46 11.45 7.16
C VAL A 71 -4.19 10.41 8.22
N LYS A 72 -5.17 10.11 9.07
CA LYS A 72 -5.13 8.98 10.00
C LYS A 72 -5.08 7.66 9.23
N GLY A 73 -4.59 6.60 9.90
CA GLY A 73 -4.50 5.31 9.25
C GLY A 73 -3.87 4.24 10.12
N CYS A 74 -3.65 3.08 9.51
CA CYS A 74 -2.92 1.98 10.13
C CYS A 74 -2.08 1.22 9.08
N ILE A 75 -1.11 0.46 9.56
CA ILE A 75 -0.23 -0.39 8.75
C ILE A 75 -0.61 -1.84 9.00
N ILE A 76 -0.59 -2.63 7.93
CA ILE A 76 -0.81 -4.07 7.95
C ILE A 76 0.50 -4.76 7.58
N THR A 77 1.11 -5.44 8.54
CA THR A 77 2.27 -6.31 8.33
C THR A 77 1.83 -7.77 8.25
N LYS A 78 2.78 -8.72 8.13
CA LYS A 78 2.46 -10.16 8.09
C LYS A 78 1.67 -10.63 9.32
N ASP A 79 2.01 -10.08 10.48
CA ASP A 79 1.57 -10.64 11.75
C ASP A 79 0.63 -9.72 12.54
N THR A 80 0.49 -8.44 12.13
CA THR A 80 -0.20 -7.46 12.97
C THR A 80 -0.81 -6.31 12.16
N VAL A 81 -1.96 -5.83 12.63
CA VAL A 81 -2.51 -4.52 12.26
C VAL A 81 -2.06 -3.51 13.31
N ASN A 82 -1.24 -2.54 12.92
CA ASN A 82 -0.70 -1.55 13.82
C ASN A 82 -1.40 -0.20 13.61
N THR A 83 -2.28 0.14 14.52
CA THR A 83 -2.92 1.47 14.58
C THR A 83 -2.13 2.35 15.53
N LEU A 84 -1.61 3.45 15.05
CA LEU A 84 -0.90 4.42 15.87
C LEU A 84 -1.56 5.78 15.75
N GLU A 85 -2.36 6.13 16.72
CA GLU A 85 -3.12 7.38 16.75
C GLU A 85 -2.24 8.65 16.65
N LYS A 86 -0.96 8.53 17.01
CA LYS A 86 0.00 9.64 16.99
C LYS A 86 0.60 9.93 15.62
N TYR A 87 0.43 9.03 14.64
CA TYR A 87 1.02 9.14 13.32
C TYR A 87 -0.03 9.47 12.28
N THR A 88 0.40 10.15 11.24
CA THR A 88 -0.42 10.37 10.06
C THR A 88 0.29 9.84 8.82
N TYR A 89 -0.47 9.54 7.80
CA TYR A 89 -0.02 8.77 6.66
C TYR A 89 -0.42 9.44 5.35
N ASN A 90 0.37 9.26 4.31
CA ASN A 90 -0.01 9.52 2.94
C ASN A 90 0.66 8.49 2.02
N PHE A 91 0.16 8.33 0.81
CA PHE A 91 0.69 7.36 -0.13
C PHE A 91 1.18 8.07 -1.40
N ASP A 92 2.47 7.88 -1.70
CA ASP A 92 3.08 8.29 -2.96
C ASP A 92 2.74 7.25 -4.04
N ALA A 93 1.77 7.57 -4.90
CA ALA A 93 1.33 6.67 -5.96
C ALA A 93 2.30 6.63 -7.15
N TYR A 94 3.21 7.59 -7.27
CA TYR A 94 4.26 7.57 -8.29
C TYR A 94 5.36 6.56 -7.96
N LYS A 95 5.83 6.57 -6.70
CA LYS A 95 6.87 5.65 -6.23
C LYS A 95 6.32 4.38 -5.60
N GLN A 96 5.00 4.29 -5.37
CA GLN A 96 4.36 3.21 -4.64
C GLN A 96 4.89 3.07 -3.21
N GLU A 97 5.02 4.19 -2.49
CA GLU A 97 5.59 4.28 -1.14
C GLU A 97 4.61 4.86 -0.13
N LEU A 98 4.45 4.18 1.01
CA LEU A 98 3.71 4.73 2.14
C LEU A 98 4.60 5.70 2.92
N HIS A 99 4.14 6.92 3.12
CA HIS A 99 4.80 7.93 3.93
C HIS A 99 4.14 8.03 5.30
N ILE A 100 4.93 7.96 6.36
CA ILE A 100 4.51 8.04 7.76
C ILE A 100 5.07 9.32 8.35
N ARG A 101 4.20 10.25 8.74
CA ARG A 101 4.59 11.47 9.45
C ARG A 101 4.47 11.27 10.95
N TYR A 102 5.56 11.53 11.64
CA TYR A 102 5.69 11.47 13.09
C TYR A 102 5.19 12.75 13.76
N PRO A 103 4.88 12.72 15.08
CA PRO A 103 4.46 13.91 15.82
C PRO A 103 5.45 15.07 15.78
N ASN A 104 6.74 14.77 15.61
CA ASN A 104 7.82 15.76 15.46
C ASN A 104 7.97 16.32 14.04
N GLY A 105 7.03 15.98 13.13
CA GLY A 105 7.04 16.43 11.74
C GLY A 105 7.93 15.62 10.79
N LYS A 106 8.83 14.77 11.29
CA LYS A 106 9.68 13.93 10.44
C LYS A 106 8.84 12.92 9.66
N VAL A 107 9.24 12.64 8.42
CA VAL A 107 8.60 11.65 7.57
C VAL A 107 9.52 10.46 7.37
N LYS A 108 8.98 9.25 7.46
CA LYS A 108 9.66 8.00 7.20
C LYS A 108 8.90 7.19 6.15
N ILE A 109 9.65 6.51 5.29
CA ILE A 109 9.14 5.56 4.31
C ILE A 109 9.54 4.17 4.79
N PRO A 110 8.59 3.31 5.20
CA PRO A 110 8.89 1.93 5.57
C PRO A 110 9.34 1.12 4.35
N TYR A 111 10.15 0.08 4.57
CA TYR A 111 10.50 -0.82 3.48
C TYR A 111 9.27 -1.57 2.97
N ASN A 112 9.02 -1.48 1.67
CA ASN A 112 7.84 -2.09 1.03
C ASN A 112 7.71 -3.60 1.27
N ASN A 113 8.82 -4.33 1.44
CA ASN A 113 8.79 -5.77 1.69
C ASN A 113 8.25 -6.16 3.07
N GLN A 114 8.17 -5.21 4.00
CA GLN A 114 7.61 -5.40 5.34
C GLN A 114 6.10 -5.12 5.42
N LEU A 115 5.55 -4.47 4.39
CA LEU A 115 4.13 -4.11 4.32
C LEU A 115 3.35 -5.14 3.49
N ASN A 116 2.24 -5.62 4.03
CA ASN A 116 1.22 -6.36 3.28
C ASN A 116 0.10 -5.44 2.78
N GLY A 117 -0.12 -4.33 3.49
CA GLY A 117 -1.12 -3.33 3.18
C GLY A 117 -1.14 -2.21 4.21
N PHE A 118 -2.08 -1.31 4.04
CA PHE A 118 -2.35 -0.22 4.97
C PHE A 118 -3.78 0.30 4.76
N GLN A 119 -4.29 1.02 5.73
CA GLN A 119 -5.57 1.74 5.63
C GLN A 119 -5.31 3.22 5.86
N LEU A 120 -5.94 4.06 5.06
CA LEU A 120 -5.94 5.51 5.18
C LEU A 120 -7.37 5.99 5.38
N LEU A 121 -7.59 6.95 6.29
CA LEU A 121 -8.90 7.46 6.62
C LEU A 121 -9.00 8.94 6.22
N GLU A 122 -9.57 9.22 5.06
CA GLU A 122 -9.78 10.57 4.55
C GLU A 122 -11.25 10.97 4.71
N ASN A 123 -11.52 12.07 5.43
CA ASN A 123 -12.88 12.60 5.63
C ASN A 123 -13.89 11.57 6.13
N GLY A 124 -13.46 10.60 6.94
CA GLY A 124 -14.30 9.50 7.45
C GLY A 124 -14.43 8.31 6.49
N ILE A 125 -13.88 8.38 5.30
CA ILE A 125 -13.87 7.29 4.33
C ILE A 125 -12.58 6.48 4.49
N ALA A 126 -12.72 5.17 4.63
CA ALA A 126 -11.61 4.25 4.79
C ALA A 126 -11.14 3.72 3.42
N HIS A 127 -9.91 4.03 3.05
CA HIS A 127 -9.22 3.53 1.87
C HIS A 127 -8.30 2.38 2.27
N ASN A 128 -8.63 1.17 1.87
CA ASN A 128 -7.92 -0.05 2.25
C ASN A 128 -6.98 -0.48 1.12
N PHE A 129 -5.68 -0.49 1.37
CA PHE A 129 -4.67 -0.87 0.39
C PHE A 129 -4.08 -2.24 0.70
N LYS A 130 -3.94 -3.05 -0.33
CA LYS A 130 -3.35 -4.38 -0.26
C LYS A 130 -2.28 -4.55 -1.34
N LYS A 131 -1.22 -5.28 -1.01
CA LYS A 131 -0.14 -5.54 -1.93
C LYS A 131 -0.50 -6.67 -2.88
N ILE A 132 -0.75 -6.35 -4.14
CA ILE A 132 -1.25 -7.26 -5.18
C ILE A 132 -0.28 -7.27 -6.36
N LYS A 133 -0.20 -8.40 -7.06
CA LYS A 133 0.40 -8.51 -8.39
C LYS A 133 -0.73 -8.73 -9.39
N ALA A 134 -1.03 -7.70 -10.20
CA ALA A 134 -2.01 -7.82 -11.27
C ALA A 134 -1.39 -8.39 -12.55
N ALA A 135 -2.23 -8.81 -13.49
CA ALA A 135 -1.76 -9.27 -14.78
C ALA A 135 -1.01 -8.15 -15.53
N GLY A 136 0.17 -8.46 -16.03
CA GLY A 136 1.06 -7.50 -16.71
C GLY A 136 1.98 -6.70 -15.79
N ASP A 137 1.83 -6.80 -14.46
CA ASP A 137 2.78 -6.17 -13.53
C ASP A 137 4.07 -7.00 -13.40
N ASN A 138 5.22 -6.32 -13.44
CA ASN A 138 6.50 -6.95 -13.11
C ASN A 138 6.58 -7.23 -11.61
N ASP A 139 6.15 -6.26 -10.79
CA ASP A 139 6.22 -6.31 -9.33
C ASP A 139 4.84 -6.17 -8.68
N ARG A 140 4.78 -6.49 -7.39
CA ARG A 140 3.59 -6.21 -6.58
C ARG A 140 3.49 -4.72 -6.27
N LYS A 141 2.31 -4.15 -6.51
CA LYS A 141 1.95 -2.76 -6.17
C LYS A 141 0.87 -2.72 -5.09
N PHE A 142 0.64 -1.54 -4.53
CA PHE A 142 -0.46 -1.32 -3.61
C PHE A 142 -1.72 -0.92 -4.39
N TYR A 143 -2.75 -1.74 -4.25
CA TYR A 143 -4.08 -1.49 -4.82
C TYR A 143 -5.07 -1.20 -3.71
N GLU A 144 -5.91 -0.20 -3.92
CA GLU A 144 -7.07 0.04 -3.06
C GLU A 144 -8.15 -1.00 -3.32
N ILE A 145 -8.68 -1.60 -2.27
CA ILE A 145 -9.78 -2.56 -2.33
C ILE A 145 -11.08 -1.78 -2.43
N ILE A 146 -11.78 -1.91 -3.55
CA ILE A 146 -13.10 -1.28 -3.76
C ILE A 146 -14.21 -2.23 -3.34
N ALA A 147 -14.12 -3.51 -3.72
CA ALA A 147 -15.05 -4.54 -3.31
C ALA A 147 -14.35 -5.89 -3.17
N GLU A 148 -14.66 -6.62 -2.12
CA GLU A 148 -14.33 -8.04 -1.96
C GLU A 148 -15.62 -8.80 -1.66
N THR A 149 -15.91 -9.83 -2.47
CA THR A 149 -16.99 -10.79 -2.30
C THR A 149 -16.40 -12.20 -2.42
N PRO A 150 -17.12 -13.29 -2.06
CA PRO A 150 -16.60 -14.65 -2.23
C PRO A 150 -16.10 -14.99 -3.64
N GLN A 151 -16.76 -14.46 -4.70
CA GLN A 151 -16.40 -14.77 -6.08
C GLN A 151 -15.63 -13.66 -6.79
N TYR A 152 -15.68 -12.40 -6.31
CA TYR A 152 -15.13 -11.25 -7.01
C TYR A 152 -14.29 -10.35 -6.12
N SER A 153 -13.23 -9.83 -6.67
CA SER A 153 -12.44 -8.76 -6.03
C SER A 153 -12.20 -7.64 -7.04
N LEU A 154 -12.70 -6.44 -6.74
CA LEU A 154 -12.48 -5.23 -7.54
C LEU A 154 -11.50 -4.34 -6.80
N VAL A 155 -10.42 -3.97 -7.48
CA VAL A 155 -9.36 -3.13 -6.91
C VAL A 155 -9.03 -1.96 -7.82
N LYS A 156 -8.52 -0.88 -7.23
CA LYS A 156 -8.12 0.34 -7.93
C LYS A 156 -6.63 0.59 -7.73
N LEU A 157 -5.92 0.87 -8.81
CA LEU A 157 -4.56 1.39 -8.80
C LEU A 157 -4.59 2.90 -9.00
N TRP A 158 -4.12 3.63 -8.02
CA TRP A 158 -3.83 5.05 -8.15
C TRP A 158 -2.55 5.23 -8.97
N VAL A 159 -2.63 6.01 -10.04
CA VAL A 159 -1.49 6.23 -10.94
C VAL A 159 -1.14 7.72 -10.94
N ARG A 160 0.14 7.99 -10.77
CA ARG A 160 0.73 9.32 -10.92
C ARG A 160 1.85 9.22 -11.95
N ASN A 161 1.74 9.95 -13.04
CA ASN A 161 2.77 10.00 -14.07
C ASN A 161 3.46 11.37 -14.04
N PHE A 162 4.77 11.37 -13.88
CA PHE A 162 5.55 12.59 -13.96
C PHE A 162 5.83 12.93 -15.43
N VAL A 163 5.33 14.07 -15.88
CA VAL A 163 5.49 14.56 -17.25
C VAL A 163 6.33 15.83 -17.19
N ARG A 164 7.46 15.81 -17.89
CA ARG A 164 8.37 16.96 -17.98
C ARG A 164 7.80 18.03 -18.88
N ALA A 165 8.13 19.29 -18.57
CA ALA A 165 7.86 20.42 -19.42
C ALA A 165 8.48 20.19 -20.81
N ASN A 166 7.70 20.46 -21.84
CA ASN A 166 8.16 20.43 -23.22
C ASN A 166 7.59 21.65 -23.96
N PRO A 167 8.08 22.87 -23.63
CA PRO A 167 7.66 24.08 -24.31
C PRO A 167 8.16 24.06 -25.75
N VAL A 168 7.25 24.26 -26.71
CA VAL A 168 7.59 24.41 -28.12
C VAL A 168 7.38 25.88 -28.51
N GLU A 169 8.46 26.56 -28.87
CA GLU A 169 8.40 27.91 -29.40
C GLU A 169 8.13 27.86 -30.92
N ARG A 170 7.01 28.42 -31.34
CA ARG A 170 6.65 28.58 -32.76
C ARG A 170 6.34 30.04 -33.03
N GLY A 171 7.41 30.83 -33.32
CA GLY A 171 7.32 32.26 -33.57
C GLY A 171 6.74 33.03 -32.36
N LEU A 172 5.62 33.74 -32.56
CA LEU A 172 4.94 34.51 -31.50
C LEU A 172 4.07 33.64 -30.53
N TYR A 173 3.94 32.34 -30.79
CA TYR A 173 3.08 31.46 -30.01
C TYR A 173 3.91 30.37 -29.33
N GLN A 174 3.77 30.27 -28.01
CA GLN A 174 4.28 29.15 -27.26
C GLN A 174 3.18 28.07 -27.17
N THR A 175 3.51 26.87 -27.63
CA THR A 175 2.66 25.67 -27.52
C THR A 175 3.38 24.60 -26.70
N GLY A 176 2.64 23.61 -26.22
CA GLY A 176 3.19 22.55 -25.41
C GLY A 176 3.03 22.78 -23.90
N GLN A 177 3.49 21.83 -23.13
CA GLN A 177 3.42 21.86 -21.67
C GLN A 177 4.49 22.79 -21.11
N ARG A 178 4.09 23.76 -20.30
CA ARG A 178 4.99 24.81 -19.77
C ARG A 178 5.66 24.43 -18.45
N HIS A 179 5.11 23.46 -17.72
CA HIS A 179 5.56 23.08 -16.40
C HIS A 179 5.68 21.56 -16.31
N ASP A 180 6.63 21.10 -15.50
CA ASP A 180 6.61 19.72 -15.04
C ASP A 180 5.32 19.48 -14.26
N GLU A 181 4.69 18.34 -14.43
CA GLU A 181 3.46 18.03 -13.71
C GLU A 181 3.30 16.53 -13.39
N PHE A 182 2.57 16.25 -12.31
CA PHE A 182 2.02 14.94 -12.03
C PHE A 182 0.62 14.84 -12.63
N GLN A 183 0.48 13.96 -13.61
CA GLN A 183 -0.83 13.61 -14.18
C GLN A 183 -1.44 12.47 -13.38
N GLU A 184 -2.69 12.68 -12.98
CA GLU A 184 -3.44 11.74 -12.17
C GLU A 184 -4.32 10.86 -13.05
N SER A 185 -4.32 9.55 -12.76
CA SER A 185 -5.25 8.62 -13.37
C SER A 185 -5.51 7.44 -12.42
N GLU A 186 -6.55 6.67 -12.74
CA GLU A 186 -6.96 5.50 -11.98
C GLU A 186 -7.14 4.33 -12.95
N LYS A 187 -6.73 3.14 -12.51
CA LYS A 187 -6.96 1.90 -13.24
C LYS A 187 -7.69 0.92 -12.33
N TYR A 188 -8.68 0.25 -12.87
CA TYR A 188 -9.44 -0.76 -12.15
C TYR A 188 -9.04 -2.15 -12.61
N PHE A 189 -9.08 -3.10 -11.69
CA PHE A 189 -8.80 -4.51 -11.98
C PHE A 189 -9.83 -5.37 -11.29
N LEU A 190 -10.36 -6.34 -12.03
CA LEU A 190 -11.33 -7.33 -11.53
C LEU A 190 -10.70 -8.70 -11.50
N LYS A 191 -10.86 -9.39 -10.38
CA LYS A 191 -10.53 -10.81 -10.21
C LYS A 191 -11.80 -11.60 -9.98
N LYS A 192 -11.93 -12.75 -10.65
CA LYS A 192 -12.97 -13.74 -10.42
C LYS A 192 -12.37 -14.98 -9.77
N ASN A 193 -12.91 -15.40 -8.62
CA ASN A 193 -12.41 -16.56 -7.86
C ASN A 193 -10.89 -16.49 -7.64
N GLU A 194 -10.19 -17.61 -7.84
CA GLU A 194 -8.73 -17.71 -7.75
C GLU A 194 -7.98 -17.24 -9.01
N GLY A 195 -8.68 -16.59 -9.96
CA GLY A 195 -8.08 -16.06 -11.18
C GLY A 195 -7.10 -14.91 -10.97
N ALA A 196 -6.48 -14.44 -12.05
CA ALA A 196 -5.65 -13.25 -12.04
C ALA A 196 -6.50 -11.97 -12.04
N TYR A 197 -5.94 -10.88 -11.50
CA TYR A 197 -6.52 -9.54 -11.66
C TYR A 197 -6.35 -9.05 -13.09
N THR A 198 -7.46 -8.82 -13.79
CA THR A 198 -7.49 -8.35 -15.19
C THR A 198 -7.93 -6.89 -15.22
N GLU A 199 -7.25 -6.06 -16.02
CA GLU A 199 -7.56 -4.64 -16.14
C GLU A 199 -8.97 -4.42 -16.68
N LEU A 200 -9.70 -3.52 -16.02
CA LEU A 200 -11.03 -3.03 -16.39
C LEU A 200 -10.88 -1.56 -16.75
N SER A 201 -10.85 -1.24 -18.03
CA SER A 201 -10.54 0.13 -18.50
C SER A 201 -11.46 1.20 -17.94
N LYS A 202 -12.71 0.84 -17.64
CA LYS A 202 -13.75 1.71 -17.06
C LYS A 202 -14.77 0.87 -16.30
N LEU A 203 -15.38 1.44 -15.26
CA LEU A 203 -16.55 0.85 -14.58
C LEU A 203 -17.80 1.04 -15.46
N SER A 204 -17.90 0.26 -16.53
CA SER A 204 -18.99 0.35 -17.53
C SER A 204 -19.62 -1.01 -17.80
N LYS A 205 -20.89 -1.00 -18.23
CA LYS A 205 -21.63 -2.23 -18.54
C LYS A 205 -20.87 -3.15 -19.50
N SER A 206 -20.34 -2.57 -20.59
CA SER A 206 -19.61 -3.34 -21.61
C SER A 206 -18.40 -4.06 -21.06
N ASN A 207 -17.59 -3.38 -20.23
CA ASN A 207 -16.38 -3.95 -19.67
C ASN A 207 -16.67 -5.04 -18.63
N PHE A 208 -17.73 -4.88 -17.82
CA PHE A 208 -18.17 -5.95 -16.92
C PHE A 208 -18.66 -7.18 -17.69
N ILE A 209 -19.41 -7.01 -18.78
CA ILE A 209 -19.88 -8.11 -19.64
C ILE A 209 -18.68 -8.81 -20.31
N GLU A 210 -17.68 -8.05 -20.78
CA GLU A 210 -16.48 -8.60 -21.40
C GLU A 210 -15.70 -9.51 -20.45
N LEU A 211 -15.51 -9.09 -19.18
CA LEU A 211 -14.80 -9.88 -18.18
C LEU A 211 -15.67 -10.98 -17.55
N LEU A 212 -16.99 -10.83 -17.54
CA LEU A 212 -17.94 -11.74 -16.93
C LEU A 212 -19.02 -12.19 -17.93
N PRO A 213 -18.66 -12.82 -19.06
CA PRO A 213 -19.62 -13.16 -20.12
C PRO A 213 -20.74 -14.07 -19.64
N ASN A 214 -20.46 -14.96 -18.68
CA ASN A 214 -21.44 -15.88 -18.09
C ASN A 214 -22.47 -15.19 -17.19
N LYS A 215 -22.29 -13.90 -16.84
CA LYS A 215 -23.18 -13.09 -16.01
C LYS A 215 -23.84 -11.96 -16.82
N LYS A 216 -23.77 -12.02 -18.17
CA LYS A 216 -24.27 -10.96 -19.07
C LYS A 216 -25.71 -10.57 -18.76
N GLU A 217 -26.63 -11.53 -18.70
CA GLU A 217 -28.04 -11.26 -18.45
C GLU A 217 -28.29 -10.59 -17.10
N SER A 218 -27.61 -11.07 -16.05
CA SER A 218 -27.70 -10.47 -14.71
C SER A 218 -27.19 -9.03 -14.69
N ILE A 219 -26.07 -8.75 -15.40
CA ILE A 219 -25.49 -7.41 -15.52
C ILE A 219 -26.47 -6.49 -16.27
N GLU A 220 -27.02 -6.94 -17.39
CA GLU A 220 -27.98 -6.17 -18.19
C GLU A 220 -29.26 -5.86 -17.41
N SER A 221 -29.79 -6.84 -16.68
CA SER A 221 -30.93 -6.68 -15.79
C SER A 221 -30.64 -5.67 -14.68
N TYR A 222 -29.49 -5.77 -14.01
CA TYR A 222 -29.07 -4.82 -12.96
C TYR A 222 -29.04 -3.39 -13.51
N TRP A 223 -28.40 -3.19 -14.68
CA TRP A 223 -28.30 -1.87 -15.31
C TRP A 223 -29.65 -1.25 -15.65
N SER A 224 -30.59 -2.06 -16.18
CA SER A 224 -31.92 -1.58 -16.53
C SER A 224 -32.79 -1.28 -15.32
N THR A 225 -32.74 -2.15 -14.30
CA THR A 225 -33.53 -1.99 -13.07
C THR A 225 -33.11 -0.73 -12.30
N HIS A 226 -31.81 -0.46 -12.21
CA HIS A 226 -31.27 0.69 -11.47
C HIS A 226 -31.13 1.95 -12.37
N LYS A 227 -31.51 1.87 -13.66
CA LYS A 227 -31.41 2.97 -14.64
C LYS A 227 -30.02 3.61 -14.66
N LEU A 228 -28.96 2.77 -14.63
CA LEU A 228 -27.59 3.23 -14.51
C LEU A 228 -27.10 3.89 -15.80
N SER A 229 -26.21 4.86 -15.65
CA SER A 229 -25.52 5.53 -16.75
C SER A 229 -24.50 4.62 -17.44
N LYS A 230 -23.91 5.08 -18.54
CA LYS A 230 -22.87 4.34 -19.27
C LYS A 230 -21.67 3.97 -18.39
N LYS A 231 -21.31 4.84 -17.43
CA LYS A 231 -20.24 4.64 -16.44
C LYS A 231 -20.85 4.75 -15.05
N ILE A 232 -20.48 3.85 -14.13
CA ILE A 232 -20.98 3.82 -12.75
C ILE A 232 -19.91 4.21 -11.76
N SER A 233 -20.33 4.57 -10.54
CA SER A 233 -19.44 4.84 -9.41
C SER A 233 -18.86 3.55 -8.82
N GLU A 234 -17.85 3.67 -7.98
CA GLU A 234 -17.26 2.55 -7.23
C GLU A 234 -18.30 1.92 -6.28
N GLU A 235 -19.17 2.74 -5.69
CA GLU A 235 -20.25 2.26 -4.82
C GLU A 235 -21.25 1.39 -5.61
N GLU A 236 -21.67 1.83 -6.79
CA GLU A 236 -22.58 1.05 -7.65
C GLU A 236 -21.91 -0.22 -8.18
N ALA A 237 -20.61 -0.17 -8.51
CA ALA A 237 -19.85 -1.35 -8.91
C ALA A 237 -19.78 -2.38 -7.75
N THR A 238 -19.63 -1.91 -6.51
CA THR A 238 -19.66 -2.76 -5.33
C THR A 238 -21.03 -3.44 -5.15
N LYS A 239 -22.12 -2.70 -5.32
CA LYS A 239 -23.49 -3.26 -5.25
C LYS A 239 -23.74 -4.28 -6.36
N LEU A 240 -23.30 -3.98 -7.57
CA LEU A 240 -23.38 -4.91 -8.70
C LEU A 240 -22.67 -6.24 -8.37
N LEU A 241 -21.42 -6.20 -7.94
CA LEU A 241 -20.65 -7.41 -7.64
C LEU A 241 -21.29 -8.24 -6.52
N LYS A 242 -21.81 -7.61 -5.48
CA LYS A 242 -22.59 -8.30 -4.44
C LYS A 242 -23.84 -8.99 -4.99
N THR A 243 -24.54 -8.35 -5.95
CA THR A 243 -25.70 -8.95 -6.61
C THR A 243 -25.34 -10.13 -7.50
N LEU A 244 -24.16 -10.07 -8.17
CA LEU A 244 -23.69 -11.14 -9.04
C LEU A 244 -23.16 -12.36 -8.27
N ASP A 245 -22.85 -12.18 -6.99
CA ASP A 245 -22.31 -13.22 -6.11
C ASP A 245 -23.40 -14.11 -5.50
N ASN A 246 -24.64 -13.61 -5.44
CA ASN A 246 -25.82 -14.34 -5.04
C ASN A 246 -26.40 -15.15 -6.20
#